data_1a6807a3edc08aeeb737614e6df10259
#
_entry.id   1a6807a3edc08aeeb737614e6df10259
#
_cell.length_a   1.000
_cell.length_b   1.000
_cell.length_c   1.000
_cell.angle_alpha   90.00
_cell.angle_beta   90.00
_cell.angle_gamma   90.00
#
_symmetry.space_group_name_H-M   'P 1'
#
loop_
_entity.id
_entity.type
_entity.pdbx_description
1 polymer ?
#
loop_
_entity_poly.entity_id
_entity_poly.type
_entity_poly.pdbx_seq_one_letter_code
_entity_poly.pdbx_strand_id
1 'polypeptide(L)'
;MTIDRRTFLGATGLTAAAALVGEGVLSAAFADKPVNFSGWVFKPDTVKDYVDFYNKKHGGQVKYDAVPWATYHPTMETRALSGEIVDVMYCNSANRERWFDNGLIRALDDLPGMDELKKKMAPGNLESAKSRDGSKVVGLPYFTSLFILIYNEPMLQQAGIKAPAKSWDELVEHCTKLKRDKVSDTPYLPNWNNSGSGTMPQFLSDTFSEGASVFDAKNRFIADQEPGAARAMERWQKVYKDGLVNPEVLTKTSSTDTHRLFWTGRYAYHTNHSYYLRTIAGEPENSKLAPKKAKMAMYPGNGTTHMFTEWYTVNAKTKVLDDAWKFAKFLGGNGNGDWYVQRQWCLIAGLDNAYPEMYDAPEIVQSYDKWVDLKLLREQYKKGKTINAFKEPWFSEWDSKAIALVHNIIRGTSPVPKGLKELAALQKSLA
;
A
#
# COMPACT_ATOMS: atom_id res chain seq x y z
N MET A 1 -48.97 52.05 4.42
CA MET A 1 -49.23 52.69 5.72
C MET A 1 -47.93 52.60 6.53
N THR A 2 -47.26 53.72 6.54
CA THR A 2 -46.09 54.11 7.31
C THR A 2 -46.43 54.32 8.75
N ILE A 3 -45.52 54.12 9.67
CA ILE A 3 -45.29 54.76 10.96
C ILE A 3 -44.26 53.87 11.71
N ASP A 4 -43.26 54.34 12.19
CA ASP A 4 -42.29 55.39 12.43
C ASP A 4 -41.55 55.07 13.74
N ARG A 5 -40.38 55.56 13.80
CA ARG A 5 -39.33 55.44 14.83
C ARG A 5 -39.65 56.18 16.13
N ARG A 6 -38.91 55.82 17.16
CA ARG A 6 -38.32 56.63 18.22
C ARG A 6 -38.77 56.36 19.65
N THR A 7 -37.73 56.00 20.42
CA THR A 7 -37.20 56.59 21.66
C THR A 7 -37.95 56.38 22.96
N PHE A 8 -37.26 55.79 23.95
CA PHE A 8 -37.02 56.53 25.19
C PHE A 8 -35.81 55.95 25.97
N LEU A 9 -34.93 56.85 26.33
CA LEU A 9 -33.90 56.74 27.34
C LEU A 9 -34.48 56.85 28.75
N GLY A 10 -33.92 56.14 29.70
CA GLY A 10 -34.19 56.37 31.12
C GLY A 10 -33.14 55.66 32.00
N ALA A 11 -32.33 56.44 32.62
CA ALA A 11 -31.14 56.08 33.36
C ALA A 11 -31.36 55.69 34.83
N THR A 12 -30.29 55.14 35.37
CA THR A 12 -29.83 55.16 36.78
C THR A 12 -30.26 54.03 37.73
N GLY A 13 -29.19 53.43 38.29
CA GLY A 13 -29.23 52.60 39.49
C GLY A 13 -27.96 51.75 39.65
N LEU A 14 -26.87 52.40 40.08
CA LEU A 14 -25.68 51.68 40.61
C LEU A 14 -26.05 50.91 41.87
N THR A 15 -25.70 49.62 41.93
CA THR A 15 -25.14 49.03 43.17
C THR A 15 -24.22 47.88 42.80
N ALA A 16 -22.99 48.02 43.30
CA ALA A 16 -21.94 47.02 43.19
C ALA A 16 -22.30 45.77 44.03
N ALA A 17 -22.20 44.59 43.41
CA ALA A 17 -21.97 43.33 44.10
C ALA A 17 -20.88 42.60 43.33
N ALA A 18 -19.63 42.85 43.73
CA ALA A 18 -18.54 41.94 43.46
C ALA A 18 -18.70 40.73 44.34
N ALA A 19 -18.74 39.55 43.76
CA ALA A 19 -18.22 38.34 44.41
C ALA A 19 -18.37 37.12 43.51
N LEU A 20 -17.25 36.49 43.19
CA LEU A 20 -17.10 35.04 43.07
C LEU A 20 -18.02 34.31 42.06
N VAL A 21 -17.68 34.41 40.79
CA VAL A 21 -17.99 33.31 39.87
C VAL A 21 -16.67 32.72 39.46
N GLY A 22 -16.48 31.52 39.97
CA GLY A 22 -15.24 30.78 39.86
C GLY A 22 -14.80 30.52 38.43
N GLU A 23 -13.52 30.24 38.29
CA GLU A 23 -12.78 29.81 37.09
C GLU A 23 -13.29 28.50 36.49
N GLY A 24 -14.57 28.15 36.64
CA GLY A 24 -15.14 26.86 36.19
C GLY A 24 -16.07 26.91 35.00
N VAL A 25 -16.38 28.06 34.40
CA VAL A 25 -17.44 28.15 33.36
C VAL A 25 -16.94 28.63 32.00
N LEU A 26 -15.66 28.98 31.85
CA LEU A 26 -15.08 29.34 30.56
C LEU A 26 -14.39 28.17 29.85
N SER A 27 -14.35 26.98 30.47
CA SER A 27 -13.75 25.76 29.86
C SER A 27 -14.73 24.93 29.02
N ALA A 28 -16.01 25.25 28.95
CA ALA A 28 -17.02 24.48 28.23
C ALA A 28 -17.34 25.01 26.82
N ALA A 29 -16.66 26.04 26.32
CA ALA A 29 -16.95 26.68 25.04
C ALA A 29 -15.97 26.27 23.90
N PHE A 30 -14.92 25.53 24.19
CA PHE A 30 -14.08 24.87 23.21
C PHE A 30 -14.19 23.35 23.40
N ALA A 31 -15.36 22.79 23.14
CA ALA A 31 -15.45 21.37 22.84
C ALA A 31 -14.59 21.14 21.61
N ASP A 32 -13.41 20.55 21.79
CA ASP A 32 -12.49 20.22 20.69
C ASP A 32 -13.28 19.48 19.62
N LYS A 33 -13.28 20.03 18.40
CA LYS A 33 -13.97 19.39 17.29
C LYS A 33 -13.30 18.04 17.05
N PRO A 34 -14.09 16.96 16.85
CA PRO A 34 -13.50 15.67 16.64
C PRO A 34 -12.66 15.65 15.36
N VAL A 35 -11.55 14.92 15.39
CA VAL A 35 -10.77 14.58 14.20
C VAL A 35 -11.51 13.50 13.43
N ASN A 36 -11.91 13.76 12.20
CA ASN A 36 -12.53 12.78 11.33
C ASN A 36 -11.44 11.99 10.59
N PHE A 37 -11.43 10.69 10.77
CA PHE A 37 -10.48 9.78 10.14
C PHE A 37 -11.20 8.76 9.27
N SER A 38 -10.76 8.59 8.03
CA SER A 38 -11.27 7.57 7.13
C SER A 38 -10.15 6.65 6.61
N GLY A 39 -10.43 5.35 6.63
CA GLY A 39 -9.57 4.32 6.05
C GLY A 39 -10.35 3.37 5.14
N TRP A 40 -9.64 2.56 4.35
CA TRP A 40 -10.31 1.49 3.62
C TRP A 40 -10.53 0.25 4.49
N VAL A 41 -11.43 -0.63 4.03
CA VAL A 41 -11.80 -1.87 4.73
C VAL A 41 -10.66 -2.89 4.64
N PHE A 42 -9.68 -2.74 5.52
CA PHE A 42 -8.66 -3.75 5.82
C PHE A 42 -8.49 -3.82 7.33
N LYS A 43 -8.91 -4.94 7.95
CA LYS A 43 -8.94 -5.12 9.41
C LYS A 43 -9.57 -3.90 10.14
N PRO A 44 -10.81 -3.49 9.79
CA PRO A 44 -11.42 -2.26 10.31
C PRO A 44 -11.57 -2.29 11.84
N ASP A 45 -11.82 -3.46 12.44
CA ASP A 45 -11.89 -3.61 13.90
C ASP A 45 -10.55 -3.30 14.57
N THR A 46 -9.44 -3.75 13.99
CA THR A 46 -8.08 -3.41 14.47
C THR A 46 -7.82 -1.90 14.38
N VAL A 47 -8.26 -1.25 13.30
CA VAL A 47 -8.13 0.21 13.16
C VAL A 47 -9.01 0.93 14.19
N LYS A 48 -10.20 0.42 14.45
CA LYS A 48 -11.09 0.93 15.52
C LYS A 48 -10.41 0.82 16.89
N ASP A 49 -9.75 -0.32 17.19
CA ASP A 49 -9.00 -0.51 18.43
C ASP A 49 -7.87 0.53 18.58
N TYR A 50 -7.18 0.91 17.48
CA TYR A 50 -6.17 1.98 17.52
C TYR A 50 -6.79 3.34 17.84
N VAL A 51 -7.94 3.64 17.26
CA VAL A 51 -8.67 4.89 17.54
C VAL A 51 -9.14 4.93 18.99
N ASP A 52 -9.74 3.85 19.49
CA ASP A 52 -10.21 3.75 20.88
C ASP A 52 -9.03 3.86 21.87
N PHE A 53 -7.90 3.22 21.57
CA PHE A 53 -6.67 3.35 22.35
C PHE A 53 -6.16 4.79 22.38
N TYR A 54 -6.10 5.46 21.19
CA TYR A 54 -5.68 6.85 21.10
C TYR A 54 -6.59 7.77 21.90
N ASN A 55 -7.90 7.65 21.73
CA ASN A 55 -8.89 8.46 22.44
C ASN A 55 -8.75 8.29 23.95
N LYS A 56 -8.61 7.04 24.43
CA LYS A 56 -8.46 6.75 25.86
C LYS A 56 -7.15 7.23 26.44
N LYS A 57 -6.02 7.00 25.75
CA LYS A 57 -4.67 7.24 26.29
C LYS A 57 -4.24 8.70 26.12
N HIS A 58 -4.66 9.37 25.06
CA HIS A 58 -4.20 10.70 24.68
C HIS A 58 -5.28 11.77 24.80
N GLY A 59 -6.48 11.43 25.31
CA GLY A 59 -7.59 12.37 25.45
C GLY A 59 -8.15 12.85 24.11
N GLY A 60 -7.88 12.13 23.02
CA GLY A 60 -8.33 12.49 21.69
C GLY A 60 -9.84 12.30 21.48
N GLN A 61 -10.37 12.95 20.45
CA GLN A 61 -11.75 12.79 19.99
C GLN A 61 -11.75 12.43 18.51
N VAL A 62 -11.19 11.26 18.18
CA VAL A 62 -11.13 10.78 16.78
C VAL A 62 -12.38 9.95 16.47
N LYS A 63 -13.03 10.25 15.34
CA LYS A 63 -14.12 9.45 14.76
C LYS A 63 -13.58 8.73 13.53
N TYR A 64 -13.83 7.44 13.45
CA TYR A 64 -13.35 6.58 12.36
C TYR A 64 -14.51 6.03 11.54
N ASP A 65 -14.36 6.08 10.22
CA ASP A 65 -15.16 5.33 9.26
C ASP A 65 -14.30 4.53 8.29
N ALA A 66 -14.83 3.40 7.82
CA ALA A 66 -14.17 2.52 6.88
C ALA A 66 -14.95 2.44 5.56
N VAL A 67 -14.28 2.66 4.45
CA VAL A 67 -14.87 2.63 3.10
C VAL A 67 -14.26 1.47 2.31
N PRO A 68 -15.05 0.70 1.51
CA PRO A 68 -14.51 -0.36 0.67
C PRO A 68 -13.39 0.12 -0.26
N TRP A 69 -12.31 -0.66 -0.38
CA TRP A 69 -11.14 -0.31 -1.18
C TRP A 69 -11.49 0.16 -2.61
N ALA A 70 -12.39 -0.57 -3.28
CA ALA A 70 -12.74 -0.28 -4.68
C ALA A 70 -13.37 1.10 -4.89
N THR A 71 -13.99 1.67 -3.85
CA THR A 71 -14.67 2.98 -3.91
C THR A 71 -14.02 4.04 -3.03
N TYR A 72 -12.95 3.70 -2.31
CA TYR A 72 -12.37 4.58 -1.30
C TYR A 72 -11.94 5.94 -1.86
N HIS A 73 -11.06 5.94 -2.86
CA HIS A 73 -10.52 7.19 -3.40
C HIS A 73 -11.61 8.07 -4.05
N PRO A 74 -12.51 7.54 -4.91
CA PRO A 74 -13.65 8.30 -5.42
C PRO A 74 -14.56 8.85 -4.32
N THR A 75 -14.78 8.09 -3.23
CA THR A 75 -15.59 8.56 -2.10
C THR A 75 -14.93 9.75 -1.39
N MET A 76 -13.63 9.69 -1.12
CA MET A 76 -12.91 10.81 -0.50
C MET A 76 -12.94 12.08 -1.37
N GLU A 77 -12.79 11.93 -2.68
CA GLU A 77 -12.89 13.03 -3.63
C GLU A 77 -14.30 13.64 -3.66
N THR A 78 -15.34 12.80 -3.66
CA THR A 78 -16.74 13.25 -3.59
C THR A 78 -17.04 14.01 -2.30
N ARG A 79 -16.58 13.50 -1.15
CA ARG A 79 -16.69 14.19 0.16
C ARG A 79 -16.00 15.57 0.12
N ALA A 80 -14.80 15.64 -0.43
CA ALA A 80 -14.06 16.90 -0.57
C ALA A 80 -14.79 17.91 -1.46
N LEU A 81 -15.39 17.46 -2.58
CA LEU A 81 -16.19 18.30 -3.48
C LEU A 81 -17.47 18.79 -2.83
N SER A 82 -18.10 18.01 -1.94
CA SER A 82 -19.28 18.43 -1.18
C SER A 82 -18.95 19.34 0.02
N GLY A 83 -17.67 19.62 0.27
CA GLY A 83 -17.21 20.44 1.39
C GLY A 83 -17.08 19.68 2.72
N GLU A 84 -17.26 18.36 2.73
CA GLU A 84 -16.97 17.52 3.90
C GLU A 84 -15.46 17.44 4.12
N ILE A 85 -15.02 17.65 5.37
CA ILE A 85 -13.62 17.57 5.76
C ILE A 85 -13.39 16.25 6.49
N VAL A 86 -12.61 15.36 5.88
CA VAL A 86 -12.00 14.21 6.53
C VAL A 86 -10.57 14.61 6.86
N ASP A 87 -10.22 14.75 8.15
CA ASP A 87 -8.99 15.40 8.59
C ASP A 87 -7.75 14.54 8.35
N VAL A 88 -7.86 13.22 8.58
CA VAL A 88 -6.83 12.23 8.32
C VAL A 88 -7.37 11.13 7.42
N MET A 89 -6.62 10.78 6.40
CA MET A 89 -7.06 9.83 5.37
C MET A 89 -5.96 8.82 5.03
N TYR A 90 -6.36 7.59 4.71
CA TYR A 90 -5.50 6.70 3.92
C TYR A 90 -5.35 7.25 2.51
N CYS A 91 -4.22 6.93 1.88
CA CYS A 91 -4.00 7.23 0.46
C CYS A 91 -3.01 6.24 -0.15
N ASN A 92 -3.29 5.76 -1.35
CA ASN A 92 -2.32 4.96 -2.10
C ASN A 92 -1.35 5.86 -2.87
N SER A 93 -0.21 5.29 -3.26
CA SER A 93 0.81 6.03 -4.00
C SER A 93 0.31 6.60 -5.32
N ALA A 94 -0.61 5.92 -6.03
CA ALA A 94 -1.12 6.36 -7.32
C ALA A 94 -2.06 7.57 -7.27
N ASN A 95 -2.71 7.83 -6.11
CA ASN A 95 -3.63 8.95 -5.94
C ASN A 95 -3.05 10.10 -5.11
N ARG A 96 -1.97 9.85 -4.38
CA ARG A 96 -1.43 10.80 -3.39
C ARG A 96 -1.03 12.13 -4.02
N GLU A 97 -0.27 12.11 -5.12
CA GLU A 97 0.18 13.33 -5.78
C GLU A 97 -1.00 14.12 -6.35
N ARG A 98 -1.94 13.44 -7.00
CA ARG A 98 -3.16 14.08 -7.50
C ARG A 98 -3.96 14.75 -6.38
N TRP A 99 -4.05 14.13 -5.20
CA TRP A 99 -4.70 14.74 -4.04
C TRP A 99 -3.93 15.96 -3.52
N PHE A 100 -2.59 15.91 -3.58
CA PHE A 100 -1.74 17.04 -3.20
C PHE A 100 -1.87 18.21 -4.19
N ASP A 101 -1.76 17.95 -5.48
CA ASP A 101 -1.91 18.96 -6.54
C ASP A 101 -3.28 19.65 -6.50
N ASN A 102 -4.33 18.91 -6.18
CA ASN A 102 -5.69 19.43 -6.05
C ASN A 102 -6.00 20.08 -4.69
N GLY A 103 -5.01 20.19 -3.80
CA GLY A 103 -5.17 20.81 -2.48
C GLY A 103 -6.11 20.05 -1.54
N LEU A 104 -6.30 18.75 -1.73
CA LEU A 104 -7.04 17.90 -0.80
C LEU A 104 -6.18 17.54 0.42
N ILE A 105 -4.90 17.24 0.21
CA ILE A 105 -3.94 16.95 1.28
C ILE A 105 -2.84 18.00 1.29
N ARG A 106 -2.15 18.13 2.42
CA ARG A 106 -1.08 19.11 2.61
C ARG A 106 0.30 18.49 2.71
N ALA A 107 1.33 19.33 2.53
CA ALA A 107 2.69 19.02 2.94
C ALA A 107 2.80 18.92 4.48
N LEU A 108 3.73 18.09 4.94
CA LEU A 108 3.93 17.79 6.36
C LEU A 108 5.22 18.38 6.94
N ASP A 109 6.07 19.02 6.12
CA ASP A 109 7.43 19.43 6.47
C ASP A 109 7.49 20.46 7.61
N ASP A 110 6.49 21.33 7.71
CA ASP A 110 6.36 22.36 8.75
C ASP A 110 5.77 21.85 10.07
N LEU A 111 5.40 20.56 10.13
CA LEU A 111 4.72 20.01 11.30
C LEU A 111 5.71 19.47 12.34
N PRO A 112 5.41 19.61 13.65
CA PRO A 112 6.35 19.29 14.72
C PRO A 112 6.83 17.83 14.70
N GLY A 113 8.17 17.61 14.66
CA GLY A 113 8.80 16.29 14.68
C GLY A 113 8.87 15.59 13.32
N MET A 114 8.46 16.26 12.23
CA MET A 114 8.53 15.66 10.89
C MET A 114 10.00 15.43 10.45
N ASP A 115 10.92 16.33 10.78
CA ASP A 115 12.34 16.17 10.42
C ASP A 115 13.00 14.97 11.07
N GLU A 116 12.57 14.60 12.27
CA GLU A 116 13.05 13.38 12.94
C GLU A 116 12.50 12.13 12.27
N LEU A 117 11.22 12.15 11.88
CA LEU A 117 10.62 11.03 11.15
C LEU A 117 11.29 10.82 9.78
N LYS A 118 11.60 11.91 9.07
CA LYS A 118 12.36 11.84 7.80
C LYS A 118 13.71 11.13 7.96
N LYS A 119 14.44 11.40 9.03
CA LYS A 119 15.74 10.78 9.31
C LYS A 119 15.64 9.27 9.61
N LYS A 120 14.50 8.82 10.11
CA LYS A 120 14.24 7.42 10.48
C LYS A 120 13.68 6.57 9.34
N MET A 121 13.10 7.20 8.32
CA MET A 121 12.61 6.48 7.15
C MET A 121 13.76 5.88 6.33
N ALA A 122 13.54 4.69 5.79
CA ALA A 122 14.43 4.14 4.77
C ALA A 122 14.49 5.09 3.55
N PRO A 123 15.67 5.27 2.91
CA PRO A 123 15.84 6.26 1.84
C PRO A 123 14.83 6.14 0.71
N GLY A 124 14.50 4.93 0.26
CA GLY A 124 13.51 4.68 -0.80
C GLY A 124 12.09 5.07 -0.40
N ASN A 125 11.72 4.85 0.88
CA ASN A 125 10.43 5.25 1.40
C ASN A 125 10.33 6.76 1.56
N LEU A 126 11.41 7.42 2.03
CA LEU A 126 11.45 8.88 2.11
C LEU A 126 11.34 9.52 0.72
N GLU A 127 12.06 8.99 -0.28
CA GLU A 127 11.94 9.49 -1.65
C GLU A 127 10.53 9.28 -2.21
N SER A 128 9.91 8.15 -1.91
CA SER A 128 8.53 7.89 -2.26
C SER A 128 7.54 8.80 -1.55
N ALA A 129 7.85 9.29 -0.33
CA ALA A 129 7.00 10.21 0.45
C ALA A 129 6.97 11.64 -0.12
N LYS A 130 7.97 12.02 -0.91
CA LYS A 130 8.08 13.37 -1.46
C LYS A 130 7.10 13.62 -2.60
N SER A 131 6.72 14.88 -2.76
CA SER A 131 6.00 15.41 -3.92
C SER A 131 6.77 15.17 -5.23
N ARG A 132 6.10 15.39 -6.37
CA ARG A 132 6.70 15.19 -7.71
C ARG A 132 7.97 15.98 -7.90
N ASP A 133 8.01 17.24 -7.45
CA ASP A 133 9.18 18.11 -7.51
C ASP A 133 10.26 17.81 -6.44
N GLY A 134 10.01 16.84 -5.57
CA GLY A 134 10.92 16.43 -4.50
C GLY A 134 11.01 17.39 -3.31
N SER A 135 10.25 18.50 -3.30
CA SER A 135 10.42 19.58 -2.33
C SER A 135 9.66 19.37 -1.02
N LYS A 136 8.59 18.56 -1.01
CA LYS A 136 7.68 18.39 0.12
C LYS A 136 7.42 16.92 0.44
N VAL A 137 7.29 16.59 1.72
CA VAL A 137 6.78 15.31 2.17
C VAL A 137 5.26 15.40 2.32
N VAL A 138 4.51 14.52 1.66
CA VAL A 138 3.05 14.62 1.54
C VAL A 138 2.30 13.40 2.09
N GLY A 139 2.94 12.64 2.96
CA GLY A 139 2.32 11.51 3.67
C GLY A 139 3.26 10.85 4.65
N LEU A 140 2.72 10.24 5.71
CA LEU A 140 3.42 9.34 6.60
C LEU A 140 3.16 7.89 6.17
N PRO A 141 4.14 6.98 6.28
CA PRO A 141 3.94 5.59 5.89
C PRO A 141 2.82 4.91 6.69
N TYR A 142 1.89 4.29 5.97
CA TYR A 142 0.97 3.32 6.55
C TYR A 142 1.68 1.96 6.62
N PHE A 143 2.13 1.46 5.48
CA PHE A 143 3.02 0.30 5.36
C PHE A 143 3.79 0.38 4.06
N THR A 144 4.85 -0.41 3.96
CA THR A 144 5.55 -0.67 2.70
C THR A 144 5.41 -2.14 2.32
N SER A 145 5.52 -2.45 1.04
CA SER A 145 5.52 -3.82 0.56
C SER A 145 6.29 -3.94 -0.74
N LEU A 146 6.71 -5.16 -1.04
CA LEU A 146 7.34 -5.51 -2.30
C LEU A 146 6.85 -6.88 -2.75
N PHE A 147 7.09 -7.24 -4.02
CA PHE A 147 6.83 -8.57 -4.51
C PHE A 147 7.94 -9.53 -4.09
N ILE A 148 7.54 -10.74 -3.68
CA ILE A 148 8.43 -11.84 -3.34
C ILE A 148 8.07 -13.09 -4.11
N LEU A 149 8.99 -14.04 -4.19
CA LEU A 149 8.69 -15.39 -4.61
C LEU A 149 8.35 -16.23 -3.37
N ILE A 150 7.17 -16.80 -3.34
CA ILE A 150 6.70 -17.75 -2.32
C ILE A 150 6.71 -19.15 -2.94
N TYR A 151 7.17 -20.16 -2.23
CA TYR A 151 7.16 -21.52 -2.70
C TYR A 151 6.62 -22.51 -1.66
N ASN A 152 6.02 -23.57 -2.18
CA ASN A 152 5.49 -24.69 -1.42
C ASN A 152 6.61 -25.75 -1.28
N GLU A 153 7.33 -25.75 -0.15
CA GLU A 153 8.48 -26.62 0.06
C GLU A 153 8.13 -28.11 -0.05
N PRO A 154 7.07 -28.62 0.60
CA PRO A 154 6.67 -30.04 0.44
C PRO A 154 6.44 -30.45 -1.02
N MET A 155 5.85 -29.58 -1.84
CA MET A 155 5.59 -29.87 -3.24
C MET A 155 6.88 -29.93 -4.07
N LEU A 156 7.85 -29.04 -3.79
CA LEU A 156 9.17 -29.09 -4.42
C LEU A 156 9.90 -30.40 -4.03
N GLN A 157 9.87 -30.77 -2.76
CA GLN A 157 10.47 -32.01 -2.26
C GLN A 157 9.85 -33.25 -2.90
N GLN A 158 8.51 -33.29 -3.03
CA GLN A 158 7.80 -34.39 -3.71
C GLN A 158 8.26 -34.56 -5.16
N ALA A 159 8.58 -33.47 -5.85
CA ALA A 159 9.13 -33.49 -7.22
C ALA A 159 10.65 -33.71 -7.26
N GLY A 160 11.33 -33.88 -6.13
CA GLY A 160 12.78 -34.02 -6.05
C GLY A 160 13.53 -32.72 -6.38
N ILE A 161 12.87 -31.58 -6.26
CA ILE A 161 13.48 -30.25 -6.45
C ILE A 161 14.08 -29.82 -5.11
N LYS A 162 15.42 -29.66 -5.07
CA LYS A 162 16.19 -29.48 -3.83
C LYS A 162 16.15 -28.05 -3.28
N ALA A 163 15.93 -27.06 -4.14
CA ALA A 163 15.93 -25.63 -3.77
C ALA A 163 14.89 -24.87 -4.61
N PRO A 164 14.38 -23.72 -4.11
CA PRO A 164 13.53 -22.86 -4.93
C PRO A 164 14.30 -22.25 -6.11
N ALA A 165 13.59 -21.89 -7.16
CA ALA A 165 14.15 -21.25 -8.35
C ALA A 165 14.84 -19.92 -8.01
N LYS A 166 16.03 -19.71 -8.60
CA LYS A 166 16.80 -18.46 -8.50
C LYS A 166 16.69 -17.61 -9.75
N SER A 167 16.39 -18.25 -10.88
CA SER A 167 16.13 -17.58 -12.14
C SER A 167 14.72 -17.88 -12.65
N TRP A 168 14.28 -17.11 -13.62
CA TRP A 168 12.99 -17.34 -14.27
C TRP A 168 12.99 -18.63 -15.11
N ASP A 169 14.11 -18.97 -15.71
CA ASP A 169 14.25 -20.22 -16.46
C ASP A 169 14.14 -21.43 -15.53
N GLU A 170 14.83 -21.42 -14.38
CA GLU A 170 14.66 -22.45 -13.36
C GLU A 170 13.21 -22.56 -12.87
N LEU A 171 12.49 -21.43 -12.71
CA LEU A 171 11.09 -21.45 -12.31
C LEU A 171 10.23 -22.17 -13.37
N VAL A 172 10.43 -21.86 -14.64
CA VAL A 172 9.73 -22.50 -15.76
C VAL A 172 10.07 -24.00 -15.85
N GLU A 173 11.35 -24.37 -15.68
CA GLU A 173 11.80 -25.78 -15.67
C GLU A 173 11.17 -26.56 -14.51
N HIS A 174 11.19 -25.98 -13.28
CA HIS A 174 10.53 -26.59 -12.11
C HIS A 174 9.03 -26.78 -12.37
N CYS A 175 8.35 -25.75 -12.87
CA CYS A 175 6.93 -25.84 -13.16
C CYS A 175 6.61 -26.87 -14.24
N THR A 176 7.43 -26.96 -15.29
CA THR A 176 7.29 -27.99 -16.35
C THR A 176 7.46 -29.38 -15.78
N LYS A 177 8.47 -29.59 -14.92
CA LYS A 177 8.70 -30.85 -14.22
C LYS A 177 7.53 -31.25 -13.34
N LEU A 178 7.06 -30.32 -12.49
CA LEU A 178 5.95 -30.53 -11.57
C LEU A 178 4.66 -30.94 -12.29
N LYS A 179 4.39 -30.33 -13.45
CA LYS A 179 3.24 -30.68 -14.31
C LYS A 179 3.41 -32.04 -14.97
N ARG A 180 4.56 -32.30 -15.59
CA ARG A 180 4.88 -33.57 -16.21
C ARG A 180 4.78 -34.75 -15.24
N ASP A 181 5.31 -34.57 -14.01
CA ASP A 181 5.35 -35.58 -12.96
C ASP A 181 4.01 -35.65 -12.20
N LYS A 182 2.97 -34.92 -12.66
CA LYS A 182 1.60 -34.88 -12.09
C LYS A 182 1.54 -34.49 -10.61
N VAL A 183 2.51 -33.69 -10.14
CA VAL A 183 2.52 -33.14 -8.78
C VAL A 183 1.60 -31.94 -8.66
N SER A 184 1.50 -31.14 -9.74
CA SER A 184 0.56 -30.00 -9.83
C SER A 184 0.18 -29.77 -11.31
N ASP A 185 -1.11 -29.57 -11.57
CA ASP A 185 -1.61 -29.31 -12.94
C ASP A 185 -1.24 -27.91 -13.43
N THR A 186 -1.20 -26.94 -12.51
CA THR A 186 -0.90 -25.53 -12.79
C THR A 186 0.04 -25.00 -11.69
N PRO A 187 1.34 -25.38 -11.72
CA PRO A 187 2.27 -25.21 -10.58
C PRO A 187 2.62 -23.76 -10.25
N TYR A 188 2.44 -22.82 -11.16
CA TYR A 188 2.73 -21.41 -10.93
C TYR A 188 1.46 -20.58 -10.75
N LEU A 189 1.39 -19.80 -9.71
CA LEU A 189 0.33 -18.85 -9.40
C LEU A 189 0.88 -17.42 -9.40
N PRO A 190 0.93 -16.74 -10.55
CA PRO A 190 1.30 -15.33 -10.60
C PRO A 190 0.17 -14.44 -10.07
N ASN A 191 0.49 -13.20 -9.71
CA ASN A 191 -0.50 -12.22 -9.27
C ASN A 191 -1.03 -11.39 -10.45
N TRP A 192 -1.55 -12.05 -11.49
CA TRP A 192 -2.09 -11.41 -12.69
C TRP A 192 -3.58 -11.06 -12.57
N ASN A 193 -4.01 -10.62 -11.41
CA ASN A 193 -5.39 -10.26 -11.19
C ASN A 193 -5.78 -8.95 -11.91
N ASN A 194 -7.07 -8.76 -12.11
CA ASN A 194 -7.66 -7.60 -12.76
C ASN A 194 -7.82 -6.41 -11.79
N SER A 195 -6.73 -6.00 -11.13
CA SER A 195 -6.71 -4.84 -10.24
C SER A 195 -5.34 -4.18 -10.21
N GLY A 196 -5.28 -2.92 -9.78
CA GLY A 196 -4.03 -2.17 -9.62
C GLY A 196 -3.06 -2.75 -8.59
N SER A 197 -3.46 -3.75 -7.79
CA SER A 197 -2.58 -4.44 -6.83
C SER A 197 -1.92 -5.71 -7.40
N GLY A 198 -2.19 -6.10 -8.62
CA GLY A 198 -1.77 -7.39 -9.18
C GLY A 198 -0.90 -7.29 -10.43
N THR A 199 -1.54 -7.27 -11.60
CA THR A 199 -0.88 -7.39 -12.91
C THR A 199 0.23 -6.37 -13.13
N MET A 200 -0.04 -5.09 -12.90
CA MET A 200 0.95 -4.04 -13.17
C MET A 200 2.11 -4.02 -12.18
N PRO A 201 1.92 -4.13 -10.86
CA PRO A 201 3.02 -4.31 -9.92
C PRO A 201 3.89 -5.53 -10.21
N GLN A 202 3.31 -6.64 -10.68
CA GLN A 202 4.11 -7.79 -11.10
C GLN A 202 4.85 -7.52 -12.41
N PHE A 203 4.26 -6.83 -13.38
CA PHE A 203 4.96 -6.41 -14.60
C PHE A 203 6.18 -5.54 -14.29
N LEU A 204 6.03 -4.57 -13.39
CA LEU A 204 7.15 -3.76 -12.89
C LEU A 204 8.23 -4.65 -12.26
N SER A 205 7.84 -5.56 -11.36
CA SER A 205 8.77 -6.45 -10.65
C SER A 205 9.54 -7.36 -11.60
N ASP A 206 8.84 -8.01 -12.55
CA ASP A 206 9.45 -8.93 -13.48
C ASP A 206 10.39 -8.19 -14.46
N THR A 207 10.00 -7.00 -14.92
CA THR A 207 10.86 -6.14 -15.75
C THR A 207 12.12 -5.71 -15.01
N PHE A 208 12.00 -5.28 -13.74
CA PHE A 208 13.16 -4.90 -12.92
C PHE A 208 14.10 -6.08 -12.67
N SER A 209 13.55 -7.26 -12.44
CA SER A 209 14.34 -8.48 -12.22
C SER A 209 15.12 -8.94 -13.43
N GLU A 210 14.68 -8.54 -14.64
CA GLU A 210 15.41 -8.71 -15.92
C GLU A 210 16.46 -7.62 -16.18
N GLY A 211 16.65 -6.69 -15.24
CA GLY A 211 17.60 -5.58 -15.37
C GLY A 211 17.11 -4.39 -16.21
N ALA A 212 15.82 -4.35 -16.53
CA ALA A 212 15.20 -3.32 -17.35
C ALA A 212 14.38 -2.33 -16.52
N SER A 213 13.85 -1.29 -17.16
CA SER A 213 12.94 -0.31 -16.55
C SER A 213 11.67 -0.17 -17.37
N VAL A 214 10.57 0.13 -16.72
CA VAL A 214 9.28 0.39 -17.39
C VAL A 214 9.15 1.86 -17.78
N PHE A 215 9.69 2.75 -16.94
CA PHE A 215 9.70 4.19 -17.16
C PHE A 215 11.11 4.74 -17.05
N ASP A 216 11.41 5.78 -17.83
CA ASP A 216 12.67 6.54 -17.74
C ASP A 216 12.64 7.59 -16.61
N ALA A 217 13.73 8.33 -16.46
CA ALA A 217 13.84 9.38 -15.43
C ALA A 217 12.86 10.55 -15.61
N LYS A 218 12.20 10.67 -16.77
CA LYS A 218 11.16 11.65 -17.08
C LYS A 218 9.76 11.04 -17.04
N ASN A 219 9.63 9.86 -16.42
CA ASN A 219 8.38 9.11 -16.31
C ASN A 219 7.74 8.71 -17.66
N ARG A 220 8.49 8.69 -18.77
CA ARG A 220 8.00 8.21 -20.05
C ARG A 220 8.10 6.68 -20.08
N PHE A 221 7.09 6.02 -20.62
CA PHE A 221 7.12 4.57 -20.81
C PHE A 221 8.18 4.18 -21.84
N ILE A 222 9.09 3.28 -21.47
CA ILE A 222 10.20 2.81 -22.31
C ILE A 222 10.26 1.29 -22.43
N ALA A 223 9.36 0.55 -21.75
CA ALA A 223 9.41 -0.91 -21.76
C ALA A 223 9.25 -1.53 -23.17
N ASP A 224 8.68 -0.80 -24.12
CA ASP A 224 8.61 -1.21 -25.54
C ASP A 224 9.97 -1.20 -26.26
N GLN A 225 10.99 -0.58 -25.65
CA GLN A 225 12.36 -0.49 -26.13
C GLN A 225 13.33 -1.34 -25.28
N GLU A 226 12.86 -1.90 -24.18
CA GLU A 226 13.67 -2.62 -23.20
C GLU A 226 13.59 -4.15 -23.44
N PRO A 227 14.71 -4.82 -23.85
CA PRO A 227 14.69 -6.26 -24.08
C PRO A 227 14.26 -7.07 -22.83
N GLY A 228 14.57 -6.59 -21.63
CA GLY A 228 14.16 -7.26 -20.39
C GLY A 228 12.64 -7.26 -20.18
N ALA A 229 11.95 -6.18 -20.54
CA ALA A 229 10.50 -6.12 -20.51
C ALA A 229 9.86 -7.07 -21.53
N ALA A 230 10.45 -7.16 -22.73
CA ALA A 230 10.02 -8.13 -23.74
C ALA A 230 10.18 -9.57 -23.23
N ARG A 231 11.35 -9.94 -22.67
CA ARG A 231 11.58 -11.27 -22.08
C ARG A 231 10.58 -11.60 -20.97
N ALA A 232 10.27 -10.65 -20.09
CA ALA A 232 9.26 -10.84 -19.04
C ALA A 232 7.89 -11.17 -19.64
N MET A 233 7.44 -10.44 -20.65
CA MET A 233 6.15 -10.67 -21.31
C MET A 233 6.13 -11.95 -22.14
N GLU A 234 7.19 -12.29 -22.84
CA GLU A 234 7.34 -13.56 -23.59
C GLU A 234 7.25 -14.77 -22.65
N ARG A 235 7.89 -14.67 -21.48
CA ARG A 235 7.80 -15.69 -20.44
C ARG A 235 6.36 -15.82 -19.91
N TRP A 236 5.65 -14.71 -19.66
CA TRP A 236 4.26 -14.75 -19.21
C TRP A 236 3.36 -15.43 -20.24
N GLN A 237 3.50 -15.06 -21.50
CA GLN A 237 2.76 -15.69 -22.59
C GLN A 237 3.08 -17.19 -22.70
N LYS A 238 4.36 -17.56 -22.57
CA LYS A 238 4.81 -18.96 -22.62
C LYS A 238 4.20 -19.80 -21.48
N VAL A 239 4.34 -19.38 -20.23
CA VAL A 239 3.84 -20.15 -19.07
C VAL A 239 2.32 -20.26 -19.10
N TYR A 240 1.62 -19.25 -19.62
CA TYR A 240 0.18 -19.31 -19.83
C TYR A 240 -0.20 -20.33 -20.94
N LYS A 241 0.44 -20.24 -22.10
CA LYS A 241 0.24 -21.14 -23.23
C LYS A 241 0.55 -22.61 -22.89
N ASP A 242 1.61 -22.84 -22.13
CA ASP A 242 2.03 -24.18 -21.70
C ASP A 242 1.12 -24.75 -20.59
N GLY A 243 0.12 -23.97 -20.14
CA GLY A 243 -0.81 -24.35 -19.09
C GLY A 243 -0.14 -24.56 -17.73
N LEU A 244 0.95 -23.84 -17.44
CA LEU A 244 1.62 -23.86 -16.14
C LEU A 244 0.96 -22.92 -15.12
N VAL A 245 0.02 -22.09 -15.57
CA VAL A 245 -0.73 -21.10 -14.79
C VAL A 245 -2.22 -21.42 -14.90
N ASN A 246 -2.94 -21.29 -13.79
CA ASN A 246 -4.40 -21.37 -13.80
C ASN A 246 -4.98 -20.09 -14.44
N PRO A 247 -5.72 -20.17 -15.57
CA PRO A 247 -6.30 -19.01 -16.24
C PRO A 247 -7.23 -18.16 -15.36
N GLU A 248 -7.78 -18.73 -14.29
CA GLU A 248 -8.66 -18.06 -13.33
C GLU A 248 -7.98 -16.82 -12.68
N VAL A 249 -6.65 -16.77 -12.63
CA VAL A 249 -5.92 -15.62 -12.06
C VAL A 249 -6.25 -14.32 -12.77
N LEU A 250 -6.53 -14.35 -14.08
CA LEU A 250 -6.87 -13.16 -14.88
C LEU A 250 -8.25 -12.59 -14.58
N THR A 251 -9.10 -13.32 -13.88
CA THR A 251 -10.46 -12.89 -13.51
C THR A 251 -10.59 -12.49 -12.05
N LYS A 252 -9.56 -12.74 -11.23
CA LYS A 252 -9.55 -12.29 -9.83
C LYS A 252 -9.53 -10.78 -9.76
N THR A 253 -10.18 -10.22 -8.75
CA THR A 253 -10.35 -8.77 -8.60
C THR A 253 -9.45 -8.18 -7.53
N SER A 254 -8.65 -9.01 -6.87
CA SER A 254 -7.70 -8.56 -5.83
C SER A 254 -6.54 -9.53 -5.65
N SER A 255 -5.43 -9.02 -5.13
CA SER A 255 -4.31 -9.86 -4.68
C SER A 255 -4.70 -10.77 -3.51
N THR A 256 -5.70 -10.37 -2.72
CA THR A 256 -6.31 -11.21 -1.66
C THR A 256 -6.95 -12.45 -2.25
N ASP A 257 -7.70 -12.34 -3.33
CA ASP A 257 -8.32 -13.50 -3.97
C ASP A 257 -7.29 -14.44 -4.58
N THR A 258 -6.22 -13.87 -5.13
CA THR A 258 -5.14 -14.66 -5.72
C THR A 258 -4.37 -15.45 -4.65
N HIS A 259 -3.99 -14.82 -3.53
CA HIS A 259 -3.24 -15.55 -2.51
C HIS A 259 -4.06 -16.64 -1.79
N ARG A 260 -5.39 -16.46 -1.69
CA ARG A 260 -6.29 -17.50 -1.17
C ARG A 260 -6.27 -18.79 -2.02
N LEU A 261 -6.02 -18.70 -3.31
CA LEU A 261 -5.80 -19.87 -4.13
C LEU A 261 -4.54 -20.63 -3.69
N PHE A 262 -3.47 -19.92 -3.32
CA PHE A 262 -2.24 -20.54 -2.84
C PHE A 262 -2.40 -21.28 -1.50
N TRP A 263 -3.28 -20.82 -0.60
CA TRP A 263 -3.60 -21.50 0.67
C TRP A 263 -4.02 -22.95 0.50
N THR A 264 -4.62 -23.26 -0.64
CA THR A 264 -5.10 -24.61 -0.93
C THR A 264 -4.00 -25.65 -1.04
N GLY A 265 -2.74 -25.21 -1.18
CA GLY A 265 -1.57 -26.09 -1.36
C GLY A 265 -1.44 -26.72 -2.74
N ARG A 266 -2.24 -26.29 -3.73
CA ARG A 266 -2.24 -26.88 -5.10
C ARG A 266 -1.16 -26.32 -6.02
N TYR A 267 -0.51 -25.26 -5.62
CA TYR A 267 0.50 -24.53 -6.41
C TYR A 267 1.88 -24.66 -5.78
N ALA A 268 2.94 -24.71 -6.60
CA ALA A 268 4.32 -24.81 -6.16
C ALA A 268 4.96 -23.45 -5.93
N TYR A 269 4.66 -22.49 -6.80
CA TYR A 269 5.21 -21.14 -6.74
C TYR A 269 4.11 -20.10 -6.80
N HIS A 270 4.33 -18.97 -6.09
CA HIS A 270 3.46 -17.81 -6.08
C HIS A 270 4.29 -16.53 -6.04
N THR A 271 3.96 -15.56 -6.88
CA THR A 271 4.50 -14.21 -6.80
C THR A 271 3.42 -13.28 -6.26
N ASN A 272 3.69 -12.61 -5.14
CA ASN A 272 2.74 -11.69 -4.53
C ASN A 272 3.46 -10.77 -3.53
N HIS A 273 2.70 -9.87 -2.92
CA HIS A 273 3.17 -8.97 -1.88
C HIS A 273 3.66 -9.73 -0.63
N SER A 274 4.73 -9.24 -0.02
CA SER A 274 5.41 -9.85 1.12
C SER A 274 4.51 -10.17 2.30
N TYR A 275 3.59 -9.27 2.65
CA TYR A 275 2.70 -9.44 3.81
C TYR A 275 1.75 -10.64 3.71
N TYR A 276 1.42 -11.11 2.50
CA TYR A 276 0.57 -12.29 2.37
C TYR A 276 1.25 -13.58 2.86
N LEU A 277 2.59 -13.60 2.89
CA LEU A 277 3.29 -14.78 3.40
C LEU A 277 2.93 -15.09 4.86
N ARG A 278 2.67 -14.05 5.68
CA ARG A 278 2.22 -14.26 7.07
C ARG A 278 0.97 -15.13 7.14
N THR A 279 -0.06 -14.82 6.36
CA THR A 279 -1.28 -15.62 6.32
C THR A 279 -1.05 -17.02 5.70
N ILE A 280 -0.24 -17.09 4.63
CA ILE A 280 0.03 -18.35 3.93
C ILE A 280 0.84 -19.32 4.81
N ALA A 281 1.86 -18.83 5.48
CA ALA A 281 2.82 -19.66 6.23
C ALA A 281 2.60 -19.67 7.74
N GLY A 282 1.84 -18.73 8.29
CA GLY A 282 1.71 -18.50 9.73
C GLY A 282 0.32 -18.76 10.31
N GLU A 283 -0.73 -18.88 9.49
CA GLU A 283 -2.11 -19.00 9.96
C GLU A 283 -2.74 -20.37 9.57
N PRO A 284 -2.62 -21.41 10.43
CA PRO A 284 -3.11 -22.76 10.13
C PRO A 284 -4.63 -22.85 9.89
N GLU A 285 -5.38 -21.95 10.48
CA GLU A 285 -6.83 -21.83 10.31
C GLU A 285 -7.23 -21.42 8.89
N ASN A 286 -6.34 -20.73 8.19
CA ASN A 286 -6.58 -20.20 6.85
C ASN A 286 -5.87 -21.01 5.75
N SER A 287 -4.70 -21.60 6.04
CA SER A 287 -3.82 -22.14 5.02
C SER A 287 -3.33 -23.55 5.29
N LYS A 288 -3.47 -24.45 4.29
CA LYS A 288 -2.88 -25.79 4.32
C LYS A 288 -1.33 -25.78 4.31
N LEU A 289 -0.74 -24.61 3.99
CA LEU A 289 0.71 -24.41 3.94
C LEU A 289 1.31 -23.83 5.24
N ALA A 290 0.48 -23.59 6.24
CA ALA A 290 0.91 -23.27 7.60
C ALA A 290 1.02 -24.55 8.45
N PRO A 291 1.91 -24.61 9.46
CA PRO A 291 2.99 -23.66 9.65
C PRO A 291 4.19 -23.94 8.72
N LYS A 292 4.79 -22.89 8.22
CA LYS A 292 6.11 -22.89 7.52
C LYS A 292 6.31 -23.87 6.35
N LYS A 293 5.23 -24.42 5.76
CA LYS A 293 5.33 -25.23 4.53
C LYS A 293 5.50 -24.34 3.29
N ALA A 294 4.90 -23.14 3.32
CA ALA A 294 5.24 -22.08 2.40
C ALA A 294 6.44 -21.31 2.93
N LYS A 295 7.35 -20.99 2.05
CA LYS A 295 8.57 -20.22 2.37
C LYS A 295 8.79 -19.14 1.31
N MET A 296 9.57 -18.14 1.68
CA MET A 296 10.04 -17.09 0.79
C MET A 296 11.35 -17.51 0.12
N ALA A 297 11.53 -17.10 -1.13
CA ALA A 297 12.81 -17.04 -1.81
C ALA A 297 13.06 -15.61 -2.31
N MET A 298 14.32 -15.28 -2.64
CA MET A 298 14.63 -14.05 -3.35
C MET A 298 13.86 -14.03 -4.68
N TYR A 299 13.46 -12.85 -5.10
CA TYR A 299 12.78 -12.69 -6.39
C TYR A 299 13.72 -13.17 -7.51
N PRO A 300 13.24 -13.94 -8.50
CA PRO A 300 14.12 -14.52 -9.53
C PRO A 300 14.87 -13.47 -10.36
N GLY A 301 15.92 -13.88 -11.07
CA GLY A 301 16.76 -12.99 -11.86
C GLY A 301 17.76 -12.22 -11.00
N ASN A 302 17.86 -10.90 -11.17
CA ASN A 302 18.78 -10.09 -10.38
C ASN A 302 18.26 -9.77 -8.94
N GLY A 303 17.06 -10.24 -8.61
CA GLY A 303 16.41 -10.04 -7.31
C GLY A 303 15.71 -8.69 -7.14
N THR A 304 15.81 -7.77 -8.10
CA THR A 304 15.14 -6.46 -7.99
C THR A 304 13.64 -6.61 -8.21
N THR A 305 12.85 -5.98 -7.34
CA THR A 305 11.40 -6.07 -7.40
C THR A 305 10.75 -4.73 -7.12
N HIS A 306 9.52 -4.56 -7.57
CA HIS A 306 8.75 -3.35 -7.28
C HIS A 306 8.41 -3.25 -5.79
N MET A 307 8.69 -2.09 -5.21
CA MET A 307 8.35 -1.71 -3.85
C MET A 307 7.43 -0.50 -3.89
N PHE A 308 6.39 -0.49 -3.07
CA PHE A 308 5.48 0.63 -2.90
C PHE A 308 5.21 0.89 -1.42
N THR A 309 4.69 2.07 -1.14
CA THR A 309 4.30 2.49 0.21
C THR A 309 2.89 3.07 0.14
N GLU A 310 2.06 2.72 1.10
CA GLU A 310 0.77 3.35 1.31
C GLU A 310 0.87 4.37 2.46
N TRP A 311 -0.04 5.32 2.50
CA TRP A 311 0.15 6.56 3.24
C TRP A 311 -1.00 6.90 4.17
N TYR A 312 -0.67 7.54 5.29
CA TYR A 312 -1.56 8.41 6.05
C TYR A 312 -1.32 9.85 5.60
N THR A 313 -2.38 10.57 5.30
CA THR A 313 -2.32 11.95 4.80
C THR A 313 -3.17 12.87 5.67
N VAL A 314 -2.84 14.16 5.68
CA VAL A 314 -3.58 15.19 6.42
C VAL A 314 -4.26 16.12 5.43
N ASN A 315 -5.55 16.39 5.65
CA ASN A 315 -6.35 17.25 4.79
C ASN A 315 -5.83 18.71 4.85
N ALA A 316 -5.68 19.34 3.68
CA ALA A 316 -5.19 20.72 3.60
C ALA A 316 -6.17 21.75 4.19
N LYS A 317 -7.45 21.41 4.29
CA LYS A 317 -8.52 22.29 4.79
C LYS A 317 -8.96 21.96 6.22
N THR A 318 -8.25 21.05 6.91
CA THR A 318 -8.58 20.70 8.30
C THR A 318 -8.66 21.94 9.19
N LYS A 319 -9.61 21.96 10.11
CA LYS A 319 -9.79 23.04 11.09
C LYS A 319 -9.24 22.66 12.47
N VAL A 320 -8.69 21.45 12.58
CA VAL A 320 -8.14 20.87 13.81
C VAL A 320 -6.73 20.32 13.56
N LEU A 321 -5.89 21.13 12.91
CA LEU A 321 -4.59 20.69 12.38
C LEU A 321 -3.69 20.03 13.44
N ASP A 322 -3.60 20.64 14.62
CA ASP A 322 -2.71 20.12 15.68
C ASP A 322 -3.12 18.72 16.13
N ASP A 323 -4.44 18.48 16.28
CA ASP A 323 -4.97 17.19 16.73
C ASP A 323 -4.96 16.17 15.58
N ALA A 324 -5.27 16.60 14.36
CA ALA A 324 -5.12 15.78 13.16
C ALA A 324 -3.68 15.33 12.95
N TRP A 325 -2.71 16.22 13.16
CA TRP A 325 -1.29 15.87 13.07
C TRP A 325 -0.82 14.93 14.19
N LYS A 326 -1.20 15.19 15.43
CA LYS A 326 -0.89 14.28 16.55
C LYS A 326 -1.39 12.88 16.26
N PHE A 327 -2.63 12.77 15.76
CA PHE A 327 -3.22 11.49 15.39
C PHE A 327 -2.54 10.86 14.17
N ALA A 328 -2.28 11.60 13.10
CA ALA A 328 -1.56 11.09 11.93
C ALA A 328 -0.15 10.59 12.31
N LYS A 329 0.56 11.31 13.20
CA LYS A 329 1.85 10.90 13.72
C LYS A 329 1.77 9.67 14.63
N PHE A 330 0.69 9.49 15.37
CA PHE A 330 0.41 8.27 16.11
C PHE A 330 0.22 7.06 15.18
N LEU A 331 -0.46 7.25 14.05
CA LEU A 331 -0.70 6.19 13.07
C LEU A 331 0.57 5.83 12.27
N GLY A 332 1.21 6.82 11.66
CA GLY A 332 2.26 6.65 10.65
C GLY A 332 3.67 6.98 11.13
N GLY A 333 3.88 7.21 12.42
CA GLY A 333 5.16 7.58 13.01
C GLY A 333 5.30 7.12 14.46
N ASN A 334 6.10 7.86 15.22
CA ASN A 334 6.36 7.60 16.63
C ASN A 334 5.56 8.53 17.55
N GLY A 335 4.26 8.49 17.47
CA GLY A 335 3.40 9.32 18.34
C GLY A 335 3.82 9.19 19.81
N ASN A 336 4.21 10.29 20.44
CA ASN A 336 4.69 10.33 21.83
C ASN A 336 5.91 9.43 22.13
N GLY A 337 6.79 9.21 21.15
CA GLY A 337 7.99 8.37 21.31
C GLY A 337 7.71 6.86 21.20
N ASP A 338 6.48 6.47 20.92
CA ASP A 338 6.07 5.08 20.76
C ASP A 338 5.61 4.78 19.33
N TRP A 339 6.12 3.72 18.73
CA TRP A 339 5.74 3.22 17.42
C TRP A 339 4.51 2.29 17.48
N TYR A 340 3.57 2.54 18.37
CA TYR A 340 2.52 1.59 18.70
C TYR A 340 1.80 1.04 17.47
N VAL A 341 1.21 1.90 16.64
CA VAL A 341 0.44 1.44 15.45
C VAL A 341 1.33 0.74 14.44
N GLN A 342 2.53 1.27 14.19
CA GLN A 342 3.48 0.71 13.25
C GLN A 342 3.94 -0.70 13.68
N ARG A 343 4.21 -0.93 14.98
CA ARG A 343 4.52 -2.25 15.52
C ARG A 343 3.32 -3.18 15.44
N GLN A 344 2.13 -2.72 15.80
CA GLN A 344 0.93 -3.55 15.75
C GLN A 344 0.63 -4.03 14.33
N TRP A 345 0.83 -3.22 13.30
CA TRP A 345 0.68 -3.66 11.92
C TRP A 345 1.66 -4.77 11.54
N CYS A 346 2.91 -4.69 11.98
CA CYS A 346 3.87 -5.79 11.80
C CYS A 346 3.38 -7.07 12.50
N LEU A 347 2.96 -6.98 13.77
CA LEU A 347 2.59 -8.13 14.59
C LEU A 347 1.27 -8.78 14.14
N ILE A 348 0.25 -7.98 13.83
CA ILE A 348 -1.11 -8.47 13.57
C ILE A 348 -1.30 -8.87 12.10
N ALA A 349 -0.70 -8.11 11.18
CA ALA A 349 -0.95 -8.26 9.76
C ALA A 349 0.30 -8.64 8.93
N GLY A 350 1.49 -8.64 9.54
CA GLY A 350 2.74 -8.84 8.80
C GLY A 350 3.00 -7.73 7.78
N LEU A 351 2.41 -6.54 7.98
CA LEU A 351 2.68 -5.40 7.12
C LEU A 351 4.11 -4.90 7.38
N ASP A 352 4.86 -4.77 6.31
CA ASP A 352 6.24 -4.33 6.41
C ASP A 352 6.32 -2.80 6.65
N ASN A 353 7.43 -2.37 7.22
CA ASN A 353 7.55 -1.03 7.76
C ASN A 353 8.58 -0.19 7.02
N ALA A 354 8.30 1.10 6.85
CA ALA A 354 9.20 2.07 6.25
C ALA A 354 10.32 2.54 7.20
N TYR A 355 10.26 2.14 8.47
CA TYR A 355 11.25 2.46 9.49
C TYR A 355 12.06 1.23 9.85
N PRO A 356 13.32 1.08 9.37
CA PRO A 356 14.11 -0.14 9.54
C PRO A 356 14.34 -0.56 10.99
N GLU A 357 14.34 0.38 11.93
CA GLU A 357 14.49 0.11 13.37
C GLU A 357 13.37 -0.81 13.94
N MET A 358 12.21 -0.88 13.26
CA MET A 358 11.11 -1.76 13.68
C MET A 358 11.52 -3.24 13.66
N TYR A 359 12.35 -3.63 12.71
CA TYR A 359 12.79 -5.04 12.57
C TYR A 359 13.87 -5.45 13.58
N ASP A 360 14.33 -4.53 14.43
CA ASP A 360 15.26 -4.82 15.52
C ASP A 360 14.53 -5.05 16.86
N ALA A 361 13.22 -4.75 16.92
CA ALA A 361 12.40 -4.99 18.10
C ALA A 361 12.21 -6.49 18.35
N PRO A 362 12.56 -7.00 19.57
CA PRO A 362 12.53 -8.44 19.87
C PRO A 362 11.19 -9.11 19.60
N GLU A 363 10.08 -8.44 19.89
CA GLU A 363 8.73 -8.96 19.65
C GLU A 363 8.42 -9.10 18.15
N ILE A 364 8.95 -8.22 17.31
CA ILE A 364 8.78 -8.29 15.86
C ILE A 364 9.63 -9.43 15.30
N VAL A 365 10.90 -9.53 15.71
CA VAL A 365 11.77 -10.64 15.33
C VAL A 365 11.11 -11.98 15.69
N GLN A 366 10.67 -12.14 16.93
CA GLN A 366 10.00 -13.36 17.39
C GLN A 366 8.70 -13.67 16.62
N SER A 367 7.95 -12.63 16.24
CA SER A 367 6.72 -12.80 15.45
C SER A 367 7.03 -13.24 14.04
N TYR A 368 7.99 -12.59 13.38
CA TYR A 368 8.36 -12.86 11.98
C TYR A 368 9.02 -14.24 11.83
N ASP A 369 9.85 -14.67 12.78
CA ASP A 369 10.47 -16.00 12.78
C ASP A 369 9.47 -17.16 12.73
N LYS A 370 8.20 -16.91 13.02
CA LYS A 370 7.14 -17.92 12.93
C LYS A 370 6.74 -18.25 11.50
N TRP A 371 6.97 -17.34 10.53
CA TRP A 371 6.42 -17.49 9.19
C TRP A 371 7.37 -17.06 8.05
N VAL A 372 8.44 -16.29 8.33
CA VAL A 372 9.40 -15.85 7.31
C VAL A 372 10.84 -15.92 7.87
N ASP A 373 11.81 -16.05 7.00
CA ASP A 373 13.21 -15.73 7.28
C ASP A 373 13.38 -14.21 7.20
N LEU A 374 13.45 -13.56 8.36
CA LEU A 374 13.54 -12.09 8.47
C LEU A 374 14.82 -11.55 7.84
N LYS A 375 15.94 -12.32 7.89
CA LYS A 375 17.20 -11.93 7.23
C LYS A 375 17.01 -11.88 5.71
N LEU A 376 16.38 -12.89 5.14
CA LEU A 376 16.11 -12.97 3.72
C LEU A 376 15.13 -11.86 3.28
N LEU A 377 14.11 -11.56 4.08
CA LEU A 377 13.18 -10.47 3.82
C LEU A 377 13.89 -9.11 3.80
N ARG A 378 14.79 -8.86 4.75
CA ARG A 378 15.62 -7.63 4.77
C ARG A 378 16.51 -7.51 3.54
N GLU A 379 17.13 -8.62 3.09
CA GLU A 379 17.94 -8.63 1.85
C GLU A 379 17.06 -8.34 0.63
N GLN A 380 15.84 -8.86 0.58
CA GLN A 380 14.91 -8.54 -0.50
C GLN A 380 14.53 -7.06 -0.51
N TYR A 381 14.31 -6.43 0.67
CA TYR A 381 14.03 -5.00 0.77
C TYR A 381 15.16 -4.10 0.23
N LYS A 382 16.43 -4.53 0.38
CA LYS A 382 17.58 -3.82 -0.26
C LYS A 382 17.51 -3.83 -1.79
N LYS A 383 16.76 -4.75 -2.38
CA LYS A 383 16.52 -4.89 -3.81
C LYS A 383 15.19 -4.24 -4.25
N GLY A 384 14.43 -3.66 -3.33
CA GLY A 384 13.19 -2.96 -3.63
C GLY A 384 13.42 -1.70 -4.45
N LYS A 385 12.67 -1.53 -5.55
CA LYS A 385 12.72 -0.35 -6.43
C LYS A 385 11.34 0.27 -6.54
N THR A 386 11.26 1.57 -6.31
CA THR A 386 10.05 2.38 -6.54
C THR A 386 10.07 2.99 -7.94
N ILE A 387 8.92 3.51 -8.38
CA ILE A 387 8.81 4.30 -9.61
C ILE A 387 8.27 5.69 -9.29
N ASN A 388 8.82 6.72 -9.94
CA ASN A 388 8.32 8.08 -9.82
C ASN A 388 7.07 8.34 -10.66
N ALA A 389 6.77 7.47 -11.62
CA ALA A 389 5.56 7.57 -12.45
C ALA A 389 4.26 7.57 -11.63
N PHE A 390 4.24 7.00 -10.43
CA PHE A 390 3.10 7.12 -9.49
C PHE A 390 2.72 8.56 -9.16
N LYS A 391 3.67 9.50 -9.29
CA LYS A 391 3.46 10.92 -9.01
C LYS A 391 2.84 11.68 -10.18
N GLU A 392 2.67 11.03 -11.34
CA GLU A 392 2.14 11.68 -12.54
C GLU A 392 0.60 11.64 -12.55
N PRO A 393 -0.08 12.70 -12.98
CA PRO A 393 -1.54 12.78 -13.00
C PRO A 393 -2.21 11.68 -13.82
N TRP A 394 -1.55 11.26 -14.90
CA TRP A 394 -2.03 10.23 -15.83
C TRP A 394 -1.87 8.80 -15.31
N PHE A 395 -1.04 8.57 -14.28
CA PHE A 395 -0.62 7.21 -13.91
C PHE A 395 -1.79 6.31 -13.48
N SER A 396 -2.68 6.79 -12.64
CA SER A 396 -3.81 5.98 -12.13
C SER A 396 -4.74 5.51 -13.26
N GLU A 397 -4.96 6.35 -14.25
CA GLU A 397 -5.77 6.00 -15.42
C GLU A 397 -5.02 5.04 -16.35
N TRP A 398 -3.74 5.29 -16.58
CA TRP A 398 -2.88 4.40 -17.35
C TRP A 398 -2.81 3.01 -16.72
N ASP A 399 -2.54 2.91 -15.42
CA ASP A 399 -2.43 1.65 -14.68
C ASP A 399 -3.71 0.81 -14.83
N SER A 400 -4.87 1.43 -14.66
CA SER A 400 -6.16 0.77 -14.80
C SER A 400 -6.41 0.25 -16.22
N LYS A 401 -6.14 1.06 -17.26
CA LYS A 401 -6.35 0.68 -18.66
C LYS A 401 -5.30 -0.30 -19.19
N ALA A 402 -4.07 -0.24 -18.67
CA ALA A 402 -2.95 -1.09 -19.06
C ALA A 402 -3.18 -2.56 -18.74
N ILE A 403 -3.91 -2.88 -17.66
CA ILE A 403 -4.19 -4.27 -17.25
C ILE A 403 -4.79 -5.08 -18.42
N ALA A 404 -5.79 -4.54 -19.11
CA ALA A 404 -6.42 -5.24 -20.23
C ALA A 404 -5.46 -5.50 -21.40
N LEU A 405 -4.56 -4.55 -21.69
CA LEU A 405 -3.54 -4.71 -22.73
C LEU A 405 -2.53 -5.80 -22.34
N VAL A 406 -2.08 -5.80 -21.09
CA VAL A 406 -1.18 -6.85 -20.57
C VAL A 406 -1.85 -8.22 -20.59
N HIS A 407 -3.12 -8.32 -20.20
CA HIS A 407 -3.87 -9.57 -20.29
C HIS A 407 -4.01 -10.08 -21.73
N ASN A 408 -4.12 -9.20 -22.72
CA ASN A 408 -4.11 -9.59 -24.15
C ASN A 408 -2.75 -10.17 -24.58
N ILE A 409 -1.64 -9.62 -24.06
CA ILE A 409 -0.31 -10.18 -24.28
C ILE A 409 -0.23 -11.58 -23.67
N ILE A 410 -0.63 -11.74 -22.41
CA ILE A 410 -0.61 -13.03 -21.70
C ILE A 410 -1.37 -14.10 -22.47
N ARG A 411 -2.59 -13.79 -22.94
CA ARG A 411 -3.43 -14.72 -23.71
C ARG A 411 -2.91 -15.01 -25.12
N GLY A 412 -1.91 -14.26 -25.60
CA GLY A 412 -1.38 -14.36 -26.96
C GLY A 412 -2.28 -13.73 -28.03
N THR A 413 -3.31 -12.97 -27.64
CA THR A 413 -4.16 -12.22 -28.58
C THR A 413 -3.49 -10.94 -29.10
N SER A 414 -2.47 -10.44 -28.41
CA SER A 414 -1.55 -9.38 -28.87
C SER A 414 -0.11 -9.92 -28.81
N PRO A 415 0.66 -9.88 -29.93
CA PRO A 415 2.08 -10.17 -29.90
C PRO A 415 2.82 -9.23 -28.94
N VAL A 416 3.84 -9.72 -28.21
CA VAL A 416 4.58 -8.96 -27.19
C VAL A 416 5.06 -7.59 -27.70
N PRO A 417 5.75 -7.47 -28.86
CA PRO A 417 6.19 -6.15 -29.32
C PRO A 417 5.06 -5.18 -29.63
N LYS A 418 3.92 -5.70 -30.13
CA LYS A 418 2.73 -4.87 -30.40
C LYS A 418 2.09 -4.41 -29.09
N GLY A 419 1.88 -5.31 -28.14
CA GLY A 419 1.26 -4.97 -26.87
C GLY A 419 2.08 -3.97 -26.04
N LEU A 420 3.43 -4.09 -26.03
CA LEU A 420 4.30 -3.11 -25.38
C LEU A 420 4.19 -1.71 -26.04
N LYS A 421 4.10 -1.65 -27.38
CA LYS A 421 3.85 -0.38 -28.10
C LYS A 421 2.47 0.20 -27.80
N GLU A 422 1.45 -0.64 -27.62
CA GLU A 422 0.11 -0.19 -27.22
C GLU A 422 0.12 0.43 -25.80
N LEU A 423 0.90 -0.13 -24.86
CA LEU A 423 1.11 0.45 -23.54
C LEU A 423 1.83 1.81 -23.61
N ALA A 424 2.85 1.94 -24.48
CA ALA A 424 3.52 3.21 -24.72
C ALA A 424 2.59 4.26 -25.34
N ALA A 425 1.79 3.86 -26.34
CA ALA A 425 0.81 4.74 -26.96
C ALA A 425 -0.26 5.20 -25.98
N LEU A 426 -0.75 4.30 -25.11
CA LEU A 426 -1.69 4.64 -24.05
C LEU A 426 -1.10 5.69 -23.10
N GLN A 427 0.14 5.49 -22.61
CA GLN A 427 0.79 6.47 -21.73
C GLN A 427 0.92 7.84 -22.44
N LYS A 428 1.37 7.85 -23.68
CA LYS A 428 1.52 9.09 -24.46
C LYS A 428 0.18 9.82 -24.69
N SER A 429 -0.94 9.09 -24.74
CA SER A 429 -2.26 9.69 -24.95
C SER A 429 -2.84 10.33 -23.69
N LEU A 430 -2.31 9.96 -22.51
CA LEU A 430 -2.76 10.44 -21.21
C LEU A 430 -1.82 11.51 -20.60
N ALA A 431 -0.55 11.56 -21.03
CA ALA A 431 0.46 12.51 -20.61
C ALA A 431 0.39 13.80 -21.43
#